data_69f854182ac7db05f94a2ef5675db56e
#
_entry.id   69f854182ac7db05f94a2ef5675db56e
#
_cell.length_a   1.000
_cell.length_b   1.000
_cell.length_c   1.000
_cell.angle_alpha   90.00
_cell.angle_beta   90.00
_cell.angle_gamma   90.00
#
_symmetry.space_group_name_H-M   'P 1'
#
loop_
_entity.id
_entity.type
_entity.pdbx_description
1 polymer ?
#
loop_
_entity_poly.entity_id
_entity_poly.type
_entity_poly.pdbx_seq_one_letter_code
_entity_poly.pdbx_strand_id
1 'polypeptide(L)'
;ISETEIGIILASGVFAKVFVSPTIAHLADRRGERKGLMIVLAFCAAAVFSIFQFAEGFWSILLVTVLFFMAWSSILPLGESLTMLNAKAKGLDYGRLRLWGSIGFIVATAGGGIILTNRSVDTVHWLILGSAVAVFAICWFLPNTKVEQSDQGKAPLLTMLTNGRFVLFIAACALIQSTHAIYYGFATI
;
A
#
# COMPACT_ATOMS: atom_id res chain seq x y z
N ILE A 1 19.14 -14.30 11.81
CA ILE A 1 19.18 -12.98 11.17
C ILE A 1 19.54 -11.97 12.26
N SER A 2 20.55 -11.11 12.01
CA SER A 2 20.97 -10.05 12.92
C SER A 2 20.02 -8.85 12.88
N GLU A 3 20.07 -8.00 13.91
CA GLU A 3 19.25 -6.77 13.98
C GLU A 3 19.53 -5.82 12.79
N THR A 4 20.80 -5.75 12.36
CA THR A 4 21.19 -4.98 11.17
C THR A 4 20.56 -5.53 9.90
N GLU A 5 20.52 -6.85 9.73
CA GLU A 5 19.88 -7.50 8.58
C GLU A 5 18.38 -7.25 8.56
N ILE A 6 17.70 -7.27 9.72
CA ILE A 6 16.29 -6.90 9.84
C ILE A 6 16.09 -5.44 9.38
N GLY A 7 16.94 -4.53 9.84
CA GLY A 7 16.90 -3.13 9.42
C GLY A 7 17.05 -2.96 7.90
N ILE A 8 17.97 -3.69 7.27
CA ILE A 8 18.17 -3.67 5.82
C ILE A 8 16.95 -4.21 5.08
N ILE A 9 16.36 -5.30 5.55
CA ILE A 9 15.14 -5.88 4.95
C ILE A 9 14.00 -4.87 4.97
N LEU A 10 13.73 -4.23 6.11
CA LEU A 10 12.67 -3.23 6.24
C LEU A 10 12.93 -2.00 5.37
N ALA A 11 14.17 -1.48 5.39
CA ALA A 11 14.55 -0.32 4.58
C ALA A 11 14.41 -0.60 3.07
N SER A 12 14.81 -1.78 2.61
CA SER A 12 14.74 -2.16 1.19
C SER A 12 13.29 -2.23 0.69
N GLY A 13 12.36 -2.74 1.52
CA GLY A 13 10.93 -2.74 1.19
C GLY A 13 10.38 -1.32 1.05
N VAL A 14 10.76 -0.40 1.94
CA VAL A 14 10.36 1.02 1.84
C VAL A 14 10.99 1.67 0.61
N PHE A 15 12.26 1.39 0.33
CA PHE A 15 12.95 1.93 -0.84
C PHE A 15 12.31 1.48 -2.16
N ALA A 16 11.91 0.22 -2.27
CA ALA A 16 11.20 -0.30 -3.43
C ALA A 16 9.89 0.47 -3.72
N LYS A 17 9.16 0.89 -2.68
CA LYS A 17 7.92 1.69 -2.83
C LYS A 17 8.15 3.01 -3.56
N VAL A 18 9.29 3.66 -3.35
CA VAL A 18 9.60 4.97 -3.95
C VAL A 18 9.59 4.91 -5.47
N PHE A 19 10.03 3.80 -6.05
CA PHE A 19 10.08 3.62 -7.51
C PHE A 19 8.82 2.96 -8.06
N VAL A 20 8.29 1.98 -7.35
CA VAL A 20 7.18 1.17 -7.86
C VAL A 20 5.85 1.93 -7.81
N SER A 21 5.55 2.62 -6.72
CA SER A 21 4.24 3.29 -6.58
C SER A 21 3.98 4.36 -7.63
N PRO A 22 4.94 5.26 -7.97
CA PRO A 22 4.74 6.22 -9.06
C PRO A 22 4.62 5.54 -10.43
N THR A 23 5.37 4.47 -10.66
CA THR A 23 5.32 3.71 -11.92
C THR A 23 3.97 3.07 -12.12
N ILE A 24 3.44 2.42 -11.09
CA ILE A 24 2.11 1.80 -11.12
C ILE A 24 1.00 2.87 -11.24
N ALA A 25 1.11 3.99 -10.52
CA ALA A 25 0.16 5.11 -10.65
C ALA A 25 0.14 5.65 -12.09
N HIS A 26 1.32 5.86 -12.69
CA HIS A 26 1.42 6.28 -14.08
C HIS A 26 0.80 5.27 -15.05
N LEU A 27 1.03 3.97 -14.83
CA LEU A 27 0.43 2.90 -15.64
C LEU A 27 -1.10 2.89 -15.50
N ALA A 28 -1.63 3.08 -14.28
CA ALA A 28 -3.06 3.18 -14.01
C ALA A 28 -3.68 4.38 -14.74
N ASP A 29 -3.02 5.52 -14.72
CA ASP A 29 -3.47 6.74 -15.41
C ASP A 29 -3.43 6.58 -16.93
N ARG A 30 -2.40 5.92 -17.47
CA ARG A 30 -2.31 5.63 -18.91
C ARG A 30 -3.36 4.64 -19.40
N ARG A 31 -3.74 3.66 -18.58
CA ARG A 31 -4.77 2.68 -18.93
C ARG A 31 -6.19 3.20 -18.66
N GLY A 32 -6.35 4.26 -17.86
CA GLY A 32 -7.65 4.73 -17.39
C GLY A 32 -8.38 3.70 -16.52
N GLU A 33 -7.70 2.65 -16.10
CA GLU A 33 -8.28 1.54 -15.35
C GLU A 33 -7.42 1.21 -14.12
N ARG A 34 -8.04 1.29 -12.96
CA ARG A 34 -7.38 1.04 -11.67
C ARG A 34 -7.71 -0.33 -11.08
N LYS A 35 -8.96 -0.78 -11.26
CA LYS A 35 -9.45 -2.05 -10.70
C LYS A 35 -8.63 -3.25 -11.17
N GLY A 36 -8.39 -3.38 -12.48
CA GLY A 36 -7.63 -4.50 -13.04
C GLY A 36 -6.20 -4.57 -12.49
N LEU A 37 -5.55 -3.40 -12.37
CA LEU A 37 -4.21 -3.34 -11.75
C LEU A 37 -4.23 -3.74 -10.27
N MET A 38 -5.24 -3.31 -9.50
CA MET A 38 -5.39 -3.70 -8.10
C MET A 38 -5.57 -5.21 -7.94
N ILE A 39 -6.37 -5.85 -8.82
CA ILE A 39 -6.55 -7.31 -8.80
C ILE A 39 -5.22 -8.03 -9.04
N VAL A 40 -4.46 -7.62 -10.07
CA VAL A 40 -3.17 -8.23 -10.39
C VAL A 40 -2.17 -8.04 -9.24
N LEU A 41 -2.07 -6.83 -8.70
CA LEU A 41 -1.16 -6.52 -7.59
C LEU A 41 -1.52 -7.29 -6.32
N ALA A 42 -2.82 -7.37 -5.98
CA ALA A 42 -3.28 -8.12 -4.80
C ALA A 42 -3.03 -9.62 -4.96
N PHE A 43 -3.23 -10.18 -6.15
CA PHE A 43 -2.87 -11.56 -6.46
C PHE A 43 -1.36 -11.80 -6.30
N CYS A 44 -0.53 -10.95 -6.90
CA CYS A 44 0.92 -11.05 -6.79
C CYS A 44 1.39 -10.94 -5.33
N ALA A 45 0.81 -10.01 -4.56
CA ALA A 45 1.14 -9.86 -3.14
C ALA A 45 0.80 -11.13 -2.33
N ALA A 46 -0.41 -11.68 -2.51
CA ALA A 46 -0.80 -12.91 -1.83
C ALA A 46 0.06 -14.11 -2.25
N ALA A 47 0.36 -14.25 -3.54
CA ALA A 47 1.22 -15.32 -4.07
C ALA A 47 2.65 -15.22 -3.54
N VAL A 48 3.24 -14.02 -3.56
CA VAL A 48 4.60 -13.81 -3.03
C VAL A 48 4.63 -14.04 -1.52
N PHE A 49 3.61 -13.56 -0.78
CA PHE A 49 3.59 -13.76 0.66
C PHE A 49 3.38 -15.22 1.06
N SER A 50 2.69 -16.03 0.23
CA SER A 50 2.56 -17.47 0.49
C SER A 50 3.89 -18.22 0.41
N ILE A 51 4.87 -17.69 -0.35
CA ILE A 51 6.21 -18.26 -0.44
C ILE A 51 7.05 -17.91 0.80
N PHE A 52 6.67 -16.88 1.55
CA PHE A 52 7.43 -16.39 2.71
C PHE A 52 7.69 -17.48 3.76
N GLN A 53 6.78 -18.43 3.94
CA GLN A 53 6.95 -19.56 4.86
C GLN A 53 8.13 -20.50 4.52
N PHE A 54 8.59 -20.47 3.27
CA PHE A 54 9.73 -21.26 2.79
C PHE A 54 11.02 -20.45 2.71
N ALA A 55 10.97 -19.16 3.04
CA ALA A 55 12.11 -18.27 2.94
C ALA A 55 13.02 -18.44 4.18
N GLU A 56 14.19 -19.01 3.99
CA GLU A 56 15.20 -19.18 5.02
C GLU A 56 16.44 -18.35 4.72
N GLY A 57 17.00 -17.74 5.77
CA GLY A 57 18.18 -16.91 5.67
C GLY A 57 17.92 -15.52 5.11
N PHE A 58 18.91 -14.65 5.22
CA PHE A 58 18.81 -13.24 4.90
C PHE A 58 18.36 -12.95 3.45
N TRP A 59 18.97 -13.56 2.47
CA TRP A 59 18.74 -13.24 1.06
C TRP A 59 17.36 -13.64 0.56
N SER A 60 16.86 -14.80 0.97
CA SER A 60 15.51 -15.24 0.58
C SER A 60 14.43 -14.38 1.23
N ILE A 61 14.59 -14.05 2.50
CA ILE A 61 13.65 -13.17 3.20
C ILE A 61 13.68 -11.76 2.60
N LEU A 62 14.85 -11.22 2.30
CA LEU A 62 15.03 -9.93 1.63
C LEU A 62 14.30 -9.92 0.29
N LEU A 63 14.52 -10.93 -0.56
CA LEU A 63 13.91 -11.01 -1.87
C LEU A 63 12.38 -11.06 -1.79
N VAL A 64 11.85 -11.96 -0.97
CA VAL A 64 10.38 -12.11 -0.81
C VAL A 64 9.77 -10.83 -0.25
N THR A 65 10.42 -10.20 0.74
CA THR A 65 9.96 -8.93 1.32
C THR A 65 9.92 -7.81 0.28
N VAL A 66 10.97 -7.64 -0.50
CA VAL A 66 11.02 -6.61 -1.55
C VAL A 66 9.92 -6.85 -2.58
N LEU A 67 9.77 -8.07 -3.09
CA LEU A 67 8.73 -8.42 -4.06
C LEU A 67 7.33 -8.21 -3.51
N PHE A 68 7.10 -8.57 -2.25
CA PHE A 68 5.83 -8.31 -1.57
C PHE A 68 5.53 -6.82 -1.48
N PHE A 69 6.48 -6.01 -1.02
CA PHE A 69 6.29 -4.56 -0.94
C PHE A 69 6.11 -3.90 -2.31
N MET A 70 6.76 -4.38 -3.34
CA MET A 70 6.54 -3.92 -4.72
C MET A 70 5.08 -4.12 -5.16
N ALA A 71 4.49 -5.26 -4.86
CA ALA A 71 3.10 -5.54 -5.19
C ALA A 71 2.11 -4.81 -4.25
N TRP A 72 2.35 -4.88 -2.94
CA TRP A 72 1.43 -4.40 -1.92
C TRP A 72 1.32 -2.87 -1.85
N SER A 73 2.44 -2.16 -2.00
CA SER A 73 2.52 -0.72 -1.72
C SER A 73 1.61 0.16 -2.56
N SER A 74 1.28 -0.27 -3.77
CA SER A 74 0.47 0.51 -4.70
C SER A 74 -1.03 0.24 -4.57
N ILE A 75 -1.45 -0.80 -3.85
CA ILE A 75 -2.87 -1.18 -3.71
C ILE A 75 -3.66 -0.07 -3.00
N LEU A 76 -3.14 0.44 -1.89
CA LEU A 76 -3.83 1.47 -1.11
C LEU A 76 -4.00 2.78 -1.90
N PRO A 77 -2.95 3.38 -2.51
CA PRO A 77 -3.10 4.59 -3.32
C PRO A 77 -4.05 4.41 -4.52
N LEU A 78 -4.03 3.26 -5.18
CA LEU A 78 -4.96 2.96 -6.25
C LEU A 78 -6.40 2.84 -5.74
N GLY A 79 -6.60 2.20 -4.60
CA GLY A 79 -7.90 2.07 -3.94
C GLY A 79 -8.47 3.42 -3.52
N GLU A 80 -7.66 4.31 -2.94
CA GLU A 80 -8.06 5.66 -2.60
C GLU A 80 -8.44 6.47 -3.86
N SER A 81 -7.61 6.40 -4.90
CA SER A 81 -7.92 7.05 -6.17
C SER A 81 -9.22 6.54 -6.79
N LEU A 82 -9.44 5.22 -6.80
CA LEU A 82 -10.68 4.61 -7.29
C LEU A 82 -11.89 5.03 -6.46
N THR A 83 -11.75 5.12 -5.13
CA THR A 83 -12.80 5.58 -4.22
C THR A 83 -13.17 7.03 -4.48
N MET A 84 -12.18 7.92 -4.66
CA MET A 84 -12.42 9.33 -4.99
C MET A 84 -13.15 9.48 -6.32
N LEU A 85 -12.77 8.72 -7.34
CA LEU A 85 -13.42 8.76 -8.65
C LEU A 85 -14.88 8.30 -8.58
N ASN A 86 -15.13 7.20 -7.86
CA ASN A 86 -16.48 6.69 -7.67
C ASN A 86 -17.35 7.65 -6.83
N ALA A 87 -16.77 8.24 -5.77
CA ALA A 87 -17.44 9.23 -4.95
C ALA A 87 -17.88 10.44 -5.80
N LYS A 88 -16.96 10.98 -6.62
CA LYS A 88 -17.25 12.08 -7.53
C LYS A 88 -18.32 11.71 -8.56
N ALA A 89 -18.22 10.55 -9.19
CA ALA A 89 -19.16 10.10 -10.21
C ALA A 89 -20.58 9.88 -9.67
N LYS A 90 -20.71 9.47 -8.40
CA LYS A 90 -22.00 9.17 -7.76
C LYS A 90 -22.49 10.29 -6.83
N GLY A 91 -21.81 11.43 -6.75
CA GLY A 91 -22.14 12.52 -5.82
C GLY A 91 -22.06 12.14 -4.33
N LEU A 92 -21.20 11.17 -3.97
CA LEU A 92 -21.03 10.71 -2.61
C LEU A 92 -19.96 11.53 -1.87
N ASP A 93 -20.15 11.71 -0.58
CA ASP A 93 -19.17 12.36 0.27
C ASP A 93 -17.98 11.41 0.54
N TYR A 94 -16.81 11.77 0.02
CA TYR A 94 -15.57 11.03 0.20
C TYR A 94 -15.17 10.93 1.69
N GLY A 95 -15.41 11.97 2.49
CA GLY A 95 -15.09 11.97 3.91
C GLY A 95 -15.84 10.87 4.67
N ARG A 96 -17.12 10.69 4.35
CA ARG A 96 -17.94 9.60 4.93
C ARG A 96 -17.46 8.23 4.51
N LEU A 97 -17.04 8.05 3.25
CA LEU A 97 -16.48 6.79 2.79
C LEU A 97 -15.17 6.46 3.51
N ARG A 98 -14.30 7.45 3.69
CA ARG A 98 -13.04 7.27 4.39
C ARG A 98 -13.19 6.99 5.89
N LEU A 99 -14.25 7.48 6.53
CA LEU A 99 -14.59 7.15 7.92
C LEU A 99 -14.71 5.64 8.15
N TRP A 100 -15.36 4.92 7.22
CA TRP A 100 -15.46 3.47 7.29
C TRP A 100 -14.09 2.77 7.26
N GLY A 101 -13.14 3.31 6.50
CA GLY A 101 -11.75 2.83 6.51
C GLY A 101 -11.09 2.99 7.89
N SER A 102 -11.31 4.12 8.55
CA SER A 102 -10.79 4.34 9.92
C SER A 102 -11.42 3.40 10.95
N ILE A 103 -12.74 3.18 10.88
CA ILE A 103 -13.44 2.22 11.73
C ILE A 103 -12.89 0.79 11.47
N GLY A 104 -12.75 0.41 10.21
CA GLY A 104 -12.18 -0.89 9.83
C GLY A 104 -10.76 -1.07 10.36
N PHE A 105 -9.93 -0.04 10.32
CA PHE A 105 -8.58 -0.07 10.89
C PHE A 105 -8.60 -0.32 12.41
N ILE A 106 -9.46 0.39 13.16
CA ILE A 106 -9.60 0.20 14.62
C ILE A 106 -10.05 -1.24 14.93
N VAL A 107 -11.08 -1.72 14.23
CA VAL A 107 -11.60 -3.09 14.43
C VAL A 107 -10.54 -4.14 14.09
N ALA A 108 -9.82 -3.98 12.98
CA ALA A 108 -8.78 -4.90 12.56
C ALA A 108 -7.59 -4.91 13.55
N THR A 109 -7.19 -3.75 14.05
CA THR A 109 -6.09 -3.63 15.02
C THR A 109 -6.47 -4.25 16.36
N ALA A 110 -7.64 -3.92 16.89
CA ALA A 110 -8.13 -4.46 18.17
C ALA A 110 -8.39 -5.98 18.04
N GLY A 111 -9.05 -6.41 16.97
CA GLY A 111 -9.34 -7.82 16.72
C GLY A 111 -8.06 -8.63 16.49
N GLY A 112 -7.11 -8.09 15.72
CA GLY A 112 -5.80 -8.71 15.52
C GLY A 112 -5.04 -8.89 16.83
N GLY A 113 -5.02 -7.87 17.69
CA GLY A 113 -4.40 -7.94 19.02
C GLY A 113 -5.03 -9.06 19.90
N ILE A 114 -6.36 -9.15 19.92
CA ILE A 114 -7.08 -10.21 20.66
C ILE A 114 -6.73 -11.60 20.10
N ILE A 115 -6.73 -11.77 18.78
CA ILE A 115 -6.45 -13.06 18.14
C ILE A 115 -5.00 -13.49 18.41
N LEU A 116 -4.04 -12.55 18.44
CA LEU A 116 -2.63 -12.84 18.65
C LEU A 116 -2.24 -13.08 20.11
N THR A 117 -3.12 -12.72 21.04
CA THR A 117 -2.87 -12.95 22.46
C THR A 117 -2.67 -14.46 22.74
N ASN A 118 -1.51 -14.81 23.30
CA ASN A 118 -1.13 -16.20 23.61
C ASN A 118 -1.08 -17.17 22.40
N ARG A 119 -0.87 -16.65 21.19
CA ARG A 119 -0.70 -17.47 19.98
C ARG A 119 0.75 -17.49 19.51
N SER A 120 1.08 -18.53 18.73
CA SER A 120 2.40 -18.64 18.09
C SER A 120 2.63 -17.56 17.05
N VAL A 121 3.90 -17.27 16.77
CA VAL A 121 4.32 -16.31 15.71
C VAL A 121 3.78 -16.71 14.34
N ASP A 122 3.61 -18.01 14.09
CA ASP A 122 3.01 -18.52 12.84
C ASP A 122 1.60 -17.98 12.58
N THR A 123 0.86 -17.68 13.65
CA THR A 123 -0.49 -17.08 13.53
C THR A 123 -0.43 -15.71 12.81
N VAL A 124 0.65 -14.94 13.00
CA VAL A 124 0.85 -13.66 12.32
C VAL A 124 0.96 -13.87 10.81
N HIS A 125 1.73 -14.89 10.38
CA HIS A 125 1.87 -15.22 8.97
C HIS A 125 0.50 -15.53 8.33
N TRP A 126 -0.29 -16.39 8.96
CA TRP A 126 -1.62 -16.76 8.45
C TRP A 126 -2.62 -15.59 8.44
N LEU A 127 -2.54 -14.69 9.42
CA LEU A 127 -3.36 -13.47 9.43
C LEU A 127 -3.01 -12.53 8.29
N ILE A 128 -1.73 -12.32 8.01
CA ILE A 128 -1.28 -11.48 6.90
C ILE A 128 -1.68 -12.11 5.57
N LEU A 129 -1.43 -13.40 5.39
CA LEU A 129 -1.80 -14.12 4.17
C LEU A 129 -3.32 -14.09 3.96
N GLY A 130 -4.09 -14.37 5.01
CA GLY A 130 -5.55 -14.31 4.97
C GLY A 130 -6.07 -12.91 4.59
N SER A 131 -5.46 -11.85 5.14
CA SER A 131 -5.81 -10.47 4.79
C SER A 131 -5.45 -10.13 3.34
N ALA A 132 -4.31 -10.61 2.83
CA ALA A 132 -3.91 -10.40 1.44
C ALA A 132 -4.86 -11.10 0.45
N VAL A 133 -5.26 -12.33 0.77
CA VAL A 133 -6.28 -13.08 0.00
C VAL A 133 -7.64 -12.39 0.06
N ALA A 134 -8.04 -11.88 1.23
CA ALA A 134 -9.29 -11.13 1.38
C ALA A 134 -9.27 -9.85 0.53
N VAL A 135 -8.17 -9.10 0.52
CA VAL A 135 -8.02 -7.91 -0.34
C VAL A 135 -8.12 -8.30 -1.81
N PHE A 136 -7.47 -9.38 -2.24
CA PHE A 136 -7.59 -9.89 -3.60
C PHE A 136 -9.05 -10.21 -3.96
N ALA A 137 -9.78 -10.94 -3.10
CA ALA A 137 -11.17 -11.28 -3.31
C ALA A 137 -12.07 -10.03 -3.36
N ILE A 138 -11.87 -9.07 -2.46
CA ILE A 138 -12.65 -7.82 -2.42
C ILE A 138 -12.41 -6.97 -3.68
N CYS A 139 -11.21 -6.96 -4.24
CA CYS A 139 -10.93 -6.22 -5.48
C CYS A 139 -11.85 -6.59 -6.64
N TRP A 140 -12.37 -7.82 -6.70
CA TRP A 140 -13.31 -8.27 -7.72
C TRP A 140 -14.69 -7.57 -7.61
N PHE A 141 -15.08 -7.20 -6.41
CA PHE A 141 -16.38 -6.55 -6.14
C PHE A 141 -16.32 -5.03 -6.26
N LEU A 142 -15.13 -4.44 -6.39
CA LEU A 142 -14.99 -3.00 -6.55
C LEU A 142 -15.67 -2.52 -7.85
N PRO A 143 -16.35 -1.36 -7.82
CA PRO A 143 -16.89 -0.77 -9.03
C PRO A 143 -15.75 -0.33 -9.96
N ASN A 144 -15.90 -0.60 -11.25
CA ASN A 144 -14.91 -0.21 -12.25
C ASN A 144 -15.33 1.12 -12.89
N THR A 145 -14.82 2.22 -12.36
CA THR A 145 -14.99 3.55 -12.96
C THR A 145 -13.81 3.82 -13.87
N LYS A 146 -14.05 3.73 -15.17
CA LYS A 146 -13.07 4.17 -16.18
C LYS A 146 -13.08 5.70 -16.23
N VAL A 147 -11.91 6.28 -16.25
CA VAL A 147 -11.74 7.72 -16.48
C VAL A 147 -11.38 7.88 -17.94
N GLU A 148 -12.20 8.62 -18.69
CA GLU A 148 -11.78 9.09 -20.01
C GLU A 148 -10.48 9.86 -19.85
N GLN A 149 -9.50 9.50 -20.65
CA GLN A 149 -8.22 10.20 -20.67
C GLN A 149 -8.52 11.64 -21.09
N SER A 150 -8.58 12.53 -20.09
CA SER A 150 -8.57 13.95 -20.40
C SER A 150 -7.16 14.26 -20.91
N ASP A 151 -7.11 14.70 -22.16
CA ASP A 151 -5.92 15.20 -22.82
C ASP A 151 -5.47 16.58 -22.27
N GLN A 152 -6.07 16.98 -21.14
CA GLN A 152 -5.70 18.19 -20.44
C GLN A 152 -4.28 18.03 -19.90
N GLY A 153 -3.37 18.62 -20.67
CA GLY A 153 -1.99 18.89 -20.44
C GLY A 153 -1.38 18.24 -19.20
N LYS A 154 -0.72 17.11 -19.40
CA LYS A 154 0.13 16.50 -18.38
C LYS A 154 1.24 17.52 -18.07
N ALA A 155 1.04 18.34 -17.03
CA ALA A 155 2.12 19.20 -16.55
C ALA A 155 3.31 18.28 -16.21
N PRO A 156 4.46 18.48 -16.84
CA PRO A 156 5.63 17.64 -16.55
C PRO A 156 5.96 17.80 -15.06
N LEU A 157 6.30 16.68 -14.40
CA LEU A 157 6.66 16.64 -12.97
C LEU A 157 7.68 17.72 -12.60
N LEU A 158 8.63 18.01 -13.51
CA LEU A 158 9.59 19.09 -13.35
C LEU A 158 8.95 20.47 -13.15
N THR A 159 7.85 20.77 -13.85
CA THR A 159 7.14 22.05 -13.70
C THR A 159 6.44 22.15 -12.34
N MET A 160 6.01 21.03 -11.76
CA MET A 160 5.47 21.02 -10.41
C MET A 160 6.53 21.24 -9.34
N LEU A 161 7.75 20.71 -9.55
CA LEU A 161 8.88 20.89 -8.64
C LEU A 161 9.47 22.31 -8.66
N THR A 162 9.18 23.13 -9.66
CA THR A 162 9.55 24.55 -9.69
C THR A 162 8.60 25.43 -8.86
N ASN A 163 7.43 24.90 -8.49
CA ASN A 163 6.48 25.63 -7.65
C ASN A 163 6.86 25.49 -6.17
N GLY A 164 7.42 26.55 -5.58
CA GLY A 164 7.86 26.56 -4.18
C GLY A 164 6.76 26.17 -3.16
N ARG A 165 5.50 26.53 -3.42
CA ARG A 165 4.37 26.15 -2.54
C ARG A 165 4.11 24.64 -2.60
N PHE A 166 4.23 24.04 -3.77
CA PHE A 166 4.09 22.59 -3.94
C PHE A 166 5.23 21.83 -3.26
N VAL A 167 6.47 22.32 -3.42
CA VAL A 167 7.65 21.74 -2.76
C VAL A 167 7.52 21.83 -1.24
N LEU A 168 7.08 22.98 -0.71
CA LEU A 168 6.86 23.14 0.73
C LEU A 168 5.77 22.18 1.25
N PHE A 169 4.68 22.01 0.50
CA PHE A 169 3.62 21.05 0.84
C PHE A 169 4.16 19.62 0.90
N ILE A 170 4.91 19.20 -0.12
CA ILE A 170 5.53 17.86 -0.15
C ILE A 170 6.52 17.68 1.00
N ALA A 171 7.34 18.69 1.30
CA ALA A 171 8.28 18.65 2.41
C ALA A 171 7.55 18.50 3.76
N ALA A 172 6.46 19.22 3.98
CA ALA A 172 5.63 19.09 5.19
C ALA A 172 5.03 17.67 5.30
N CYS A 173 4.48 17.13 4.21
CA CYS A 173 3.97 15.75 4.18
C CYS A 173 5.08 14.72 4.47
N ALA A 174 6.27 14.91 3.92
CA ALA A 174 7.41 14.04 4.16
C ALA A 174 7.87 14.06 5.62
N LEU A 175 7.91 15.24 6.24
CA LEU A 175 8.25 15.39 7.67
C LEU A 175 7.22 14.69 8.56
N ILE A 176 5.93 14.88 8.30
CA ILE A 176 4.86 14.18 9.03
C ILE A 176 5.00 12.66 8.87
N GLN A 177 5.26 12.19 7.65
CA GLN A 177 5.40 10.76 7.39
C GLN A 177 6.66 10.17 8.05
N SER A 178 7.75 10.93 8.17
CA SER A 178 8.98 10.47 8.83
C SER A 178 8.79 10.22 10.33
N THR A 179 7.93 10.99 11.01
CA THR A 179 7.61 10.74 12.42
C THR A 179 6.93 9.41 12.64
N HIS A 180 6.06 9.00 11.72
CA HIS A 180 5.43 7.67 11.76
C HIS A 180 6.45 6.53 11.58
N ALA A 181 7.44 6.71 10.72
CA ALA A 181 8.49 5.70 10.50
C ALA A 181 9.30 5.43 11.77
N ILE A 182 9.66 6.48 12.51
CA ILE A 182 10.36 6.37 13.80
C ILE A 182 9.47 5.63 14.80
N TYR A 183 8.19 6.00 14.91
CA TYR A 183 7.26 5.35 15.83
C TYR A 183 7.11 3.86 15.52
N TYR A 184 6.81 3.50 14.27
CA TYR A 184 6.63 2.08 13.89
C TYR A 184 7.93 1.25 13.91
N GLY A 185 9.09 1.88 13.70
CA GLY A 185 10.37 1.18 13.73
C GLY A 185 10.89 0.91 15.14
N PHE A 186 10.55 1.76 16.11
CA PHE A 186 11.16 1.72 17.46
C PHE A 186 10.16 1.58 18.61
N ALA A 187 8.85 1.61 18.37
CA ALA A 187 7.84 1.49 19.43
C ALA A 187 7.75 0.09 20.06
N THR A 188 8.43 -0.91 19.48
CA THR A 188 8.44 -2.29 19.96
C THR A 188 9.77 -2.69 20.63
N ILE A 189 10.70 -1.75 20.77
CA ILE A 189 11.94 -1.91 21.54
C ILE A 189 11.75 -1.30 22.91
#